data_278815a7e9c725363e89df7d473052eb
#
_entry.id   278815a7e9c725363e89df7d473052eb
#
_cell.length_a   1.000
_cell.length_b   1.000
_cell.length_c   1.000
_cell.angle_alpha   90.00
_cell.angle_beta   90.00
_cell.angle_gamma   90.00
#
_symmetry.space_group_name_H-M   'P 1'
#
loop_
_entity.id
_entity.type
_entity.pdbx_description
1 polymer ?
#
loop_
_entity_poly.entity_id
_entity_poly.type
_entity_poly.pdbx_seq_one_letter_code
_entity_poly.pdbx_strand_id
1 'polypeptide(L)'
;MTHFQVLIIGGGNAGISTAAQLLRKKKGLQIAIIEPSDKHYYQPAWTLVGAGVFDIKKTIRTEASVMPHDVKWIKEAAAFFHPQENRVITANGNSYTYDYLIVAPGIQLNWSEVKGLNDTIGKNCVTSNYSYKYAPYTFECLKAIKPGDTILFTAPSTPVKCGGAPQKVMYMTADYLRRKGILKDVTLEFVSGGTMLFGVKKYAATLQKMVDKYGIALHFKYDLISIDGDKKEATFRLMDGLGSATITKKYDMIHVTPPQSAPDFIRQSPLIDPKGWVDVNKFTLQHTKYKNIFSLGDVTNTPNAKTGAAIRKQVPVLVKNLIALIEHRSMTEKYSGYGSCPLTVGYGKLVLAEFGYDNKVMETFPFDQSKPRKSMWLLKKYILPWLYWHKILKGTA
;
A
#
# COMPACT_ATOMS: atom_id res chain seq x y z
N MET A 1 8.88 24.59 -24.26
CA MET A 1 8.95 23.42 -23.36
C MET A 1 9.21 23.93 -21.95
N THR A 2 8.41 23.56 -20.96
CA THR A 2 8.58 24.08 -19.59
C THR A 2 9.60 23.22 -18.85
N HIS A 3 10.57 23.89 -18.19
CA HIS A 3 11.64 23.25 -17.44
C HIS A 3 11.46 23.41 -15.93
N PHE A 4 11.81 22.37 -15.16
CA PHE A 4 11.83 22.39 -13.69
C PHE A 4 13.15 21.81 -13.17
N GLN A 5 13.67 22.39 -12.10
CA GLN A 5 14.86 21.84 -11.48
C GLN A 5 14.58 20.43 -10.88
N VAL A 6 13.43 20.26 -10.24
CA VAL A 6 12.98 18.96 -9.74
C VAL A 6 11.57 18.68 -10.24
N LEU A 7 11.41 17.61 -11.00
CA LEU A 7 10.11 17.12 -11.44
C LEU A 7 9.75 15.85 -10.66
N ILE A 8 8.54 15.80 -10.09
CA ILE A 8 8.05 14.68 -9.29
C ILE A 8 6.84 14.06 -10.00
N ILE A 9 6.84 12.76 -10.18
CA ILE A 9 5.71 11.99 -10.73
C ILE A 9 4.95 11.35 -9.58
N GLY A 10 3.70 11.78 -9.39
CA GLY A 10 2.78 11.31 -8.35
C GLY A 10 2.68 12.25 -7.16
N GLY A 11 1.44 12.70 -6.88
CA GLY A 11 1.05 13.55 -5.74
C GLY A 11 0.62 12.76 -4.50
N GLY A 12 0.94 11.47 -4.41
CA GLY A 12 0.67 10.68 -3.21
C GLY A 12 1.58 11.04 -2.02
N ASN A 13 1.51 10.22 -0.97
CA ASN A 13 2.33 10.39 0.24
C ASN A 13 3.81 10.64 -0.07
N ALA A 14 4.39 9.85 -0.98
CA ALA A 14 5.80 9.91 -1.31
C ALA A 14 6.18 11.22 -2.00
N GLY A 15 5.44 11.63 -3.04
CA GLY A 15 5.74 12.84 -3.80
C GLY A 15 5.56 14.11 -2.99
N ILE A 16 4.41 14.28 -2.33
CA ILE A 16 4.12 15.47 -1.51
C ILE A 16 5.11 15.59 -0.35
N SER A 17 5.36 14.50 0.39
CA SER A 17 6.31 14.55 1.53
C SER A 17 7.73 14.86 1.08
N THR A 18 8.15 14.37 -0.10
CA THR A 18 9.45 14.67 -0.68
C THR A 18 9.55 16.13 -1.08
N ALA A 19 8.57 16.66 -1.81
CA ALA A 19 8.53 18.06 -2.19
C ALA A 19 8.56 18.99 -0.96
N ALA A 20 7.73 18.69 0.04
CA ALA A 20 7.67 19.46 1.28
C ALA A 20 9.02 19.45 2.04
N GLN A 21 9.71 18.31 2.11
CA GLN A 21 11.04 18.26 2.74
C GLN A 21 12.12 18.97 1.93
N LEU A 22 12.10 18.87 0.60
CA LEU A 22 13.03 19.57 -0.28
C LEU A 22 12.94 21.09 -0.07
N LEU A 23 11.72 21.66 -0.16
CA LEU A 23 11.49 23.09 0.05
C LEU A 23 11.92 23.58 1.44
N ARG A 24 11.77 22.75 2.47
CA ARG A 24 12.21 23.08 3.83
C ARG A 24 13.73 23.08 3.99
N LYS A 25 14.41 22.19 3.27
CA LYS A 25 15.87 22.01 3.41
C LYS A 25 16.69 22.85 2.44
N LYS A 26 16.14 23.19 1.29
CA LYS A 26 16.81 23.99 0.26
C LYS A 26 15.80 24.94 -0.37
N LYS A 27 15.91 26.21 0.00
CA LYS A 27 15.08 27.29 -0.57
C LYS A 27 15.42 27.54 -2.04
N GLY A 28 14.46 28.04 -2.79
CA GLY A 28 14.64 28.46 -4.19
C GLY A 28 14.59 27.33 -5.21
N LEU A 29 14.32 26.07 -4.81
CA LEU A 29 14.13 24.98 -5.75
C LEU A 29 12.84 25.17 -6.56
N GLN A 30 12.94 25.07 -7.88
CA GLN A 30 11.79 25.03 -8.79
C GLN A 30 11.28 23.60 -8.88
N ILE A 31 10.22 23.30 -8.11
CA ILE A 31 9.64 21.95 -8.02
C ILE A 31 8.28 21.92 -8.70
N ALA A 32 8.06 20.90 -9.53
CA ALA A 32 6.73 20.56 -10.02
C ALA A 32 6.35 19.13 -9.65
N ILE A 33 5.04 18.91 -9.43
CA ILE A 33 4.43 17.57 -9.26
C ILE A 33 3.43 17.35 -10.39
N ILE A 34 3.60 16.26 -11.14
CA ILE A 34 2.59 15.76 -12.09
C ILE A 34 1.70 14.77 -11.34
N GLU A 35 0.41 15.13 -11.15
CA GLU A 35 -0.60 14.33 -10.48
C GLU A 35 -1.98 14.62 -11.08
N PRO A 36 -2.65 13.63 -11.70
CA PRO A 36 -3.94 13.83 -12.36
C PRO A 36 -5.12 13.93 -11.38
N SER A 37 -5.01 13.34 -10.19
CA SER A 37 -6.09 13.27 -9.22
C SER A 37 -6.29 14.61 -8.50
N ASP A 38 -7.55 14.99 -8.27
CA ASP A 38 -7.91 16.12 -7.40
C ASP A 38 -8.21 15.68 -5.96
N LYS A 39 -8.00 14.40 -5.64
CA LYS A 39 -8.24 13.79 -4.33
C LYS A 39 -7.01 13.10 -3.78
N HIS A 40 -6.72 13.36 -2.54
CA HIS A 40 -5.66 12.72 -1.76
C HIS A 40 -6.25 11.83 -0.68
N TYR A 41 -5.74 10.60 -0.54
CA TYR A 41 -6.31 9.58 0.33
C TYR A 41 -5.34 9.12 1.42
N TYR A 42 -5.82 9.06 2.66
CA TYR A 42 -5.17 8.36 3.76
C TYR A 42 -5.61 6.89 3.79
N GLN A 43 -5.05 6.08 2.91
CA GLN A 43 -5.43 4.68 2.70
C GLN A 43 -5.25 3.76 3.93
N PRO A 44 -4.26 3.98 4.85
CA PRO A 44 -4.06 3.08 6.00
C PRO A 44 -5.25 2.95 6.96
N ALA A 45 -6.24 3.86 6.91
CA ALA A 45 -7.45 3.78 7.71
C ALA A 45 -8.56 2.93 7.09
N TRP A 46 -8.48 2.55 5.81
CA TRP A 46 -9.59 1.84 5.14
C TRP A 46 -9.90 0.47 5.76
N THR A 47 -8.90 -0.22 6.33
CA THR A 47 -9.16 -1.44 7.12
C THR A 47 -9.96 -1.19 8.39
N LEU A 48 -9.87 0.01 8.98
CA LEU A 48 -10.70 0.42 10.12
C LEU A 48 -12.10 0.86 9.67
N VAL A 49 -12.22 1.42 8.45
CA VAL A 49 -13.52 1.73 7.82
C VAL A 49 -14.29 0.44 7.58
N GLY A 50 -13.67 -0.56 6.93
CA GLY A 50 -14.29 -1.86 6.69
C GLY A 50 -14.62 -2.65 7.96
N ALA A 51 -14.08 -2.23 9.11
CA ALA A 51 -14.43 -2.75 10.44
C ALA A 51 -15.44 -1.86 11.20
N GLY A 52 -15.97 -0.79 10.58
CA GLY A 52 -16.96 0.10 11.18
C GLY A 52 -16.45 1.02 12.31
N VAL A 53 -15.11 1.23 12.42
CA VAL A 53 -14.54 2.02 13.53
C VAL A 53 -13.80 3.29 13.10
N PHE A 54 -13.89 3.63 11.82
CA PHE A 54 -13.33 4.87 11.29
C PHE A 54 -14.24 5.45 10.19
N ASP A 55 -14.40 6.77 10.17
CA ASP A 55 -15.19 7.44 9.15
C ASP A 55 -14.40 7.59 7.85
N ILE A 56 -14.95 7.08 6.75
CA ILE A 56 -14.34 7.15 5.41
C ILE A 56 -14.06 8.59 4.99
N LYS A 57 -14.94 9.54 5.33
CA LYS A 57 -14.81 10.96 4.98
C LYS A 57 -13.56 11.60 5.58
N LYS A 58 -13.06 11.09 6.71
CA LYS A 58 -11.81 11.56 7.34
C LYS A 58 -10.55 11.05 6.63
N THR A 59 -10.70 10.17 5.65
CA THR A 59 -9.57 9.59 4.89
C THR A 59 -9.31 10.28 3.56
N ILE A 60 -10.06 11.34 3.23
CA ILE A 60 -9.94 12.06 1.96
C ILE A 60 -9.75 13.56 2.20
N ARG A 61 -8.95 14.19 1.36
CA ARG A 61 -8.82 15.65 1.21
C ARG A 61 -8.72 16.01 -0.26
N THR A 62 -8.92 17.27 -0.62
CA THR A 62 -8.57 17.74 -1.97
C THR A 62 -7.05 17.75 -2.12
N GLU A 63 -6.55 17.36 -3.29
CA GLU A 63 -5.11 17.37 -3.58
C GLU A 63 -4.52 18.76 -3.37
N ALA A 64 -5.22 19.82 -3.81
CA ALA A 64 -4.82 21.21 -3.62
C ALA A 64 -4.57 21.57 -2.14
N SER A 65 -5.35 21.01 -1.18
CA SER A 65 -5.22 21.33 0.24
C SER A 65 -3.98 20.73 0.91
N VAL A 66 -3.38 19.73 0.27
CA VAL A 66 -2.18 19.04 0.77
C VAL A 66 -0.92 19.38 -0.01
N MET A 67 -1.08 19.91 -1.23
CA MET A 67 0.03 20.36 -2.06
C MET A 67 0.84 21.44 -1.34
N PRO A 68 2.18 21.37 -1.28
CA PRO A 68 3.00 22.46 -0.74
C PRO A 68 2.84 23.73 -1.58
N HIS A 69 2.80 24.89 -0.92
CA HIS A 69 2.48 26.18 -1.55
C HIS A 69 3.39 26.53 -2.73
N ASP A 70 4.71 26.29 -2.57
CA ASP A 70 5.72 26.66 -3.57
C ASP A 70 5.99 25.56 -4.60
N VAL A 71 5.06 24.62 -4.77
CA VAL A 71 5.13 23.56 -5.77
C VAL A 71 4.18 23.85 -6.92
N LYS A 72 4.67 23.75 -8.15
CA LYS A 72 3.79 23.79 -9.33
C LYS A 72 3.07 22.46 -9.46
N TRP A 73 1.78 22.43 -9.21
CA TRP A 73 0.95 21.26 -9.51
C TRP A 73 0.55 21.25 -10.99
N ILE A 74 0.92 20.18 -11.69
CA ILE A 74 0.53 19.89 -13.08
C ILE A 74 -0.54 18.80 -13.00
N LYS A 75 -1.80 19.19 -13.23
CA LYS A 75 -2.96 18.30 -13.13
C LYS A 75 -3.11 17.45 -14.40
N GLU A 76 -2.10 16.62 -14.65
CA GLU A 76 -2.02 15.74 -15.81
C GLU A 76 -1.48 14.37 -15.39
N ALA A 77 -1.71 13.33 -16.21
CA ALA A 77 -1.10 12.02 -16.04
C ALA A 77 0.24 11.95 -16.80
N ALA A 78 1.30 11.49 -16.16
CA ALA A 78 2.53 11.15 -16.87
C ALA A 78 2.29 9.92 -17.76
N ALA A 79 2.88 9.90 -18.95
CA ALA A 79 2.70 8.82 -19.92
C ALA A 79 4.04 8.24 -20.39
N PHE A 80 4.97 9.08 -20.86
CA PHE A 80 6.24 8.62 -21.44
C PHE A 80 7.44 9.27 -20.79
N PHE A 81 8.53 8.51 -20.69
CA PHE A 81 9.80 8.95 -20.12
C PHE A 81 10.90 8.85 -21.16
N HIS A 82 11.63 9.96 -21.33
CA HIS A 82 12.83 10.07 -22.16
C HIS A 82 14.02 10.49 -21.30
N PRO A 83 14.58 9.55 -20.50
CA PRO A 83 15.59 9.91 -19.50
C PRO A 83 16.91 10.41 -20.08
N GLN A 84 17.25 10.07 -21.33
CA GLN A 84 18.42 10.58 -22.02
C GLN A 84 18.27 12.07 -22.37
N GLU A 85 17.03 12.54 -22.54
CA GLU A 85 16.68 13.93 -22.86
C GLU A 85 16.23 14.70 -21.61
N ASN A 86 16.27 14.07 -20.43
CA ASN A 86 15.71 14.60 -19.18
C ASN A 86 14.27 15.12 -19.36
N ARG A 87 13.40 14.33 -20.00
CA ARG A 87 12.07 14.73 -20.44
C ARG A 87 10.99 13.72 -20.06
N VAL A 88 9.83 14.26 -19.63
CA VAL A 88 8.58 13.50 -19.42
C VAL A 88 7.51 14.07 -20.32
N ILE A 89 6.71 13.22 -20.94
CA ILE A 89 5.52 13.57 -21.72
C ILE A 89 4.28 13.08 -20.95
N THR A 90 3.27 13.94 -20.86
CA THR A 90 1.98 13.60 -20.24
C THR A 90 1.03 12.99 -21.23
N ALA A 91 -0.06 12.41 -20.74
CA ALA A 91 -1.14 11.84 -21.59
C ALA A 91 -1.83 12.90 -22.48
N ASN A 92 -1.74 14.18 -22.11
CA ASN A 92 -2.24 15.30 -22.90
C ASN A 92 -1.25 15.77 -24.01
N GLY A 93 -0.08 15.11 -24.13
CA GLY A 93 0.96 15.48 -25.09
C GLY A 93 1.88 16.61 -24.64
N ASN A 94 1.67 17.20 -23.47
CA ASN A 94 2.55 18.24 -22.94
C ASN A 94 3.90 17.65 -22.52
N SER A 95 4.96 18.41 -22.71
CA SER A 95 6.34 17.99 -22.49
C SER A 95 7.02 18.86 -21.45
N TYR A 96 7.64 18.23 -20.46
CA TYR A 96 8.35 18.87 -19.36
C TYR A 96 9.77 18.33 -19.24
N THR A 97 10.74 19.24 -19.09
CA THR A 97 12.14 18.87 -18.86
C THR A 97 12.53 19.10 -17.40
N TYR A 98 13.59 18.42 -16.97
CA TYR A 98 14.05 18.47 -15.59
C TYR A 98 15.57 18.36 -15.47
N ASP A 99 16.12 18.92 -14.40
CA ASP A 99 17.47 18.56 -13.96
C ASP A 99 17.44 17.22 -13.20
N TYR A 100 16.46 17.06 -12.30
CA TYR A 100 16.27 15.87 -11.48
C TYR A 100 14.84 15.37 -11.54
N LEU A 101 14.67 14.05 -11.64
CA LEU A 101 13.36 13.39 -11.65
C LEU A 101 13.16 12.51 -10.40
N ILE A 102 11.98 12.62 -9.78
CA ILE A 102 11.56 11.73 -8.70
C ILE A 102 10.31 10.95 -9.14
N VAL A 103 10.40 9.63 -9.18
CA VAL A 103 9.31 8.76 -9.64
C VAL A 103 8.62 8.12 -8.44
N ALA A 104 7.39 8.54 -8.14
CA ALA A 104 6.65 8.17 -6.94
C ALA A 104 5.13 7.96 -7.15
N PRO A 105 4.66 7.35 -8.27
CA PRO A 105 3.24 7.21 -8.57
C PRO A 105 2.53 6.14 -7.74
N GLY A 106 3.25 5.41 -6.89
CA GLY A 106 2.70 4.33 -6.07
C GLY A 106 2.51 3.03 -6.84
N ILE A 107 1.41 2.31 -6.54
CA ILE A 107 1.11 0.98 -7.04
C ILE A 107 -0.28 0.94 -7.68
N GLN A 108 -0.45 0.14 -8.73
CA GLN A 108 -1.71 -0.07 -9.45
C GLN A 108 -2.43 -1.30 -8.88
N LEU A 109 -3.75 -1.23 -8.78
CA LEU A 109 -4.64 -2.34 -8.43
C LEU A 109 -5.21 -2.95 -9.71
N ASN A 110 -4.91 -4.20 -9.98
CA ASN A 110 -5.26 -4.88 -11.23
C ASN A 110 -6.57 -5.67 -11.05
N TRP A 111 -7.69 -4.96 -10.91
CA TRP A 111 -9.00 -5.58 -10.70
C TRP A 111 -9.40 -6.52 -11.84
N SER A 112 -9.04 -6.18 -13.07
CA SER A 112 -9.36 -6.95 -14.28
C SER A 112 -8.59 -8.27 -14.42
N GLU A 113 -7.49 -8.46 -13.67
CA GLU A 113 -6.76 -9.72 -13.64
C GLU A 113 -7.54 -10.86 -12.94
N VAL A 114 -8.59 -10.52 -12.19
CA VAL A 114 -9.55 -11.48 -11.64
C VAL A 114 -10.83 -11.42 -12.47
N LYS A 115 -11.10 -12.46 -13.27
CA LYS A 115 -12.26 -12.52 -14.15
C LYS A 115 -13.57 -12.34 -13.36
N GLY A 116 -14.46 -11.47 -13.83
CA GLY A 116 -15.75 -11.17 -13.20
C GLY A 116 -15.68 -10.22 -11.99
N LEU A 117 -14.48 -9.88 -11.47
CA LEU A 117 -14.38 -9.01 -10.31
C LEU A 117 -14.89 -7.60 -10.57
N ASN A 118 -14.59 -6.99 -11.71
CA ASN A 118 -15.07 -5.64 -12.06
C ASN A 118 -16.60 -5.55 -12.08
N ASP A 119 -17.28 -6.63 -12.43
CA ASP A 119 -18.74 -6.67 -12.58
C ASP A 119 -19.48 -6.85 -11.25
N THR A 120 -18.78 -7.34 -10.22
CA THR A 120 -19.40 -7.71 -8.94
C THR A 120 -18.85 -6.96 -7.72
N ILE A 121 -17.66 -6.33 -7.80
CA ILE A 121 -17.07 -5.60 -6.67
C ILE A 121 -17.98 -4.45 -6.21
N GLY A 122 -18.32 -4.42 -4.92
CA GLY A 122 -19.26 -3.45 -4.33
C GLY A 122 -20.73 -3.89 -4.39
N LYS A 123 -21.02 -5.11 -4.83
CA LYS A 123 -22.33 -5.78 -4.75
C LYS A 123 -22.16 -7.27 -4.48
N ASN A 124 -23.22 -8.05 -4.24
CA ASN A 124 -23.18 -9.49 -3.98
C ASN A 124 -22.24 -9.90 -2.82
N CYS A 125 -22.02 -8.99 -1.84
CA CYS A 125 -21.05 -9.14 -0.75
C CYS A 125 -19.60 -9.41 -1.23
N VAL A 126 -19.23 -8.97 -2.43
CA VAL A 126 -17.84 -8.90 -2.89
C VAL A 126 -17.27 -7.55 -2.50
N THR A 127 -16.29 -7.54 -1.60
CA THR A 127 -15.80 -6.34 -0.92
C THR A 127 -14.29 -6.16 -1.06
N SER A 128 -13.79 -4.95 -0.81
CA SER A 128 -12.36 -4.70 -0.69
C SER A 128 -12.06 -3.45 0.12
N ASN A 129 -11.08 -3.54 1.03
CA ASN A 129 -10.53 -2.39 1.74
C ASN A 129 -9.37 -1.71 0.99
N TYR A 130 -9.13 -2.08 -0.28
CA TYR A 130 -8.10 -1.45 -1.12
C TYR A 130 -8.63 -0.28 -1.94
N SER A 131 -9.93 0.06 -1.82
CA SER A 131 -10.55 1.18 -2.50
C SER A 131 -11.38 2.04 -1.52
N TYR A 132 -11.28 3.37 -1.67
CA TYR A 132 -12.15 4.33 -0.97
C TYR A 132 -13.64 4.02 -1.20
N LYS A 133 -13.99 3.66 -2.44
CA LYS A 133 -15.36 3.35 -2.83
C LYS A 133 -15.92 2.10 -2.14
N TYR A 134 -15.10 1.06 -1.97
CA TYR A 134 -15.57 -0.26 -1.55
C TYR A 134 -15.36 -0.56 -0.06
N ALA A 135 -14.44 0.16 0.62
CA ALA A 135 -14.16 -0.09 2.04
C ALA A 135 -15.40 0.04 2.96
N PRO A 136 -16.31 1.02 2.78
CA PRO A 136 -17.53 1.08 3.59
C PRO A 136 -18.43 -0.14 3.40
N TYR A 137 -18.54 -0.64 2.17
CA TYR A 137 -19.36 -1.81 1.84
C TYR A 137 -18.92 -3.08 2.56
N THR A 138 -17.63 -3.20 2.91
CA THR A 138 -17.13 -4.31 3.72
C THR A 138 -17.86 -4.41 5.07
N PHE A 139 -18.09 -3.28 5.74
CA PHE A 139 -18.80 -3.29 7.02
C PHE A 139 -20.31 -3.55 6.83
N GLU A 140 -20.90 -3.07 5.73
CA GLU A 140 -22.31 -3.36 5.42
C GLU A 140 -22.53 -4.88 5.26
N CYS A 141 -21.70 -5.55 4.48
CA CYS A 141 -21.75 -7.00 4.33
C CYS A 141 -21.52 -7.72 5.66
N LEU A 142 -20.53 -7.28 6.44
CA LEU A 142 -20.22 -7.88 7.73
C LEU A 142 -21.40 -7.81 8.72
N LYS A 143 -22.18 -6.73 8.72
CA LYS A 143 -23.39 -6.60 9.55
C LYS A 143 -24.47 -7.64 9.20
N ALA A 144 -24.56 -8.00 7.92
CA ALA A 144 -25.57 -8.93 7.39
C ALA A 144 -25.24 -10.42 7.66
N ILE A 145 -24.02 -10.73 8.10
CA ILE A 145 -23.59 -12.12 8.38
C ILE A 145 -24.42 -12.73 9.50
N LYS A 146 -24.80 -13.98 9.29
CA LYS A 146 -25.61 -14.83 10.17
C LYS A 146 -24.96 -16.21 10.38
N PRO A 147 -25.43 -17.01 11.37
CA PRO A 147 -25.02 -18.39 11.54
C PRO A 147 -25.17 -19.23 10.25
N GLY A 148 -24.18 -20.06 9.94
CA GLY A 148 -24.10 -20.89 8.75
C GLY A 148 -23.34 -20.25 7.57
N ASP A 149 -23.11 -18.94 7.60
CA ASP A 149 -22.45 -18.24 6.50
C ASP A 149 -20.95 -18.57 6.40
N THR A 150 -20.41 -18.48 5.17
CA THR A 150 -18.97 -18.64 4.85
C THR A 150 -18.39 -17.31 4.38
N ILE A 151 -17.28 -16.89 5.00
CA ILE A 151 -16.55 -15.68 4.64
C ILE A 151 -15.15 -16.02 4.14
N LEU A 152 -14.83 -15.57 2.92
CA LEU A 152 -13.52 -15.73 2.32
C LEU A 152 -12.71 -14.41 2.40
N PHE A 153 -11.43 -14.53 2.71
CA PHE A 153 -10.47 -13.43 2.64
C PHE A 153 -9.35 -13.83 1.68
N THR A 154 -9.00 -12.97 0.72
CA THR A 154 -7.99 -13.32 -0.29
C THR A 154 -6.75 -12.47 -0.20
N ALA A 155 -5.61 -13.05 -0.55
CA ALA A 155 -4.34 -12.34 -0.76
C ALA A 155 -3.63 -12.93 -1.99
N PRO A 156 -3.24 -12.11 -2.98
CA PRO A 156 -2.57 -12.60 -4.18
C PRO A 156 -1.12 -12.98 -3.91
N SER A 157 -0.51 -13.72 -4.85
CA SER A 157 0.92 -14.03 -4.87
C SER A 157 1.79 -12.82 -5.25
N THR A 158 1.20 -11.79 -5.89
CA THR A 158 1.91 -10.57 -6.28
C THR A 158 2.28 -9.72 -5.06
N PRO A 159 3.33 -8.88 -5.12
CA PRO A 159 3.58 -7.86 -4.12
C PRO A 159 2.36 -6.93 -3.96
N VAL A 160 2.00 -6.60 -2.72
CA VAL A 160 0.87 -5.71 -2.43
C VAL A 160 1.27 -4.56 -1.51
N LYS A 161 0.64 -3.40 -1.66
CA LYS A 161 0.77 -2.35 -0.64
C LYS A 161 0.20 -2.86 0.67
N CYS A 162 0.98 -2.73 1.75
CA CYS A 162 0.63 -3.21 3.09
C CYS A 162 0.24 -4.70 3.12
N GLY A 163 1.20 -5.62 2.91
CA GLY A 163 0.98 -7.08 2.89
C GLY A 163 0.23 -7.67 4.09
N GLY A 164 0.13 -6.95 5.20
CA GLY A 164 -0.73 -7.33 6.33
C GLY A 164 -2.20 -6.89 6.22
N ALA A 165 -2.59 -6.09 5.22
CA ALA A 165 -3.95 -5.56 5.15
C ALA A 165 -5.03 -6.65 4.93
N PRO A 166 -4.81 -7.69 4.11
CA PRO A 166 -5.76 -8.79 3.96
C PRO A 166 -6.07 -9.48 5.29
N GLN A 167 -5.04 -9.67 6.13
CA GLN A 167 -5.21 -10.31 7.43
C GLN A 167 -5.90 -9.39 8.45
N LYS A 168 -5.70 -8.06 8.36
CA LYS A 168 -6.36 -7.12 9.29
C LYS A 168 -7.87 -7.21 9.21
N VAL A 169 -8.43 -7.27 8.01
CA VAL A 169 -9.89 -7.39 7.84
C VAL A 169 -10.38 -8.73 8.38
N MET A 170 -9.65 -9.81 8.13
CA MET A 170 -9.97 -11.15 8.64
C MET A 170 -10.06 -11.17 10.18
N TYR A 171 -9.04 -10.68 10.89
CA TYR A 171 -9.06 -10.64 12.35
C TYR A 171 -10.14 -9.68 12.90
N MET A 172 -10.36 -8.56 12.24
CA MET A 172 -11.42 -7.62 12.66
C MET A 172 -12.80 -8.22 12.47
N THR A 173 -13.04 -8.92 11.37
CA THR A 173 -14.26 -9.69 11.11
C THR A 173 -14.48 -10.76 12.19
N ALA A 174 -13.47 -11.58 12.46
CA ALA A 174 -13.54 -12.61 13.47
C ALA A 174 -13.88 -12.06 14.87
N ASP A 175 -13.24 -10.95 15.29
CA ASP A 175 -13.55 -10.33 16.59
C ASP A 175 -14.93 -9.67 16.61
N TYR A 176 -15.42 -9.14 15.47
CA TYR A 176 -16.80 -8.66 15.34
C TYR A 176 -17.82 -9.78 15.56
N LEU A 177 -17.67 -10.90 14.85
CA LEU A 177 -18.57 -12.06 14.97
C LEU A 177 -18.50 -12.69 16.36
N ARG A 178 -17.31 -12.75 16.98
CA ARG A 178 -17.14 -13.17 18.37
C ARG A 178 -17.93 -12.29 19.33
N ARG A 179 -17.91 -10.96 19.14
CA ARG A 179 -18.67 -10.01 19.97
C ARG A 179 -20.17 -10.10 19.73
N LYS A 180 -20.56 -10.46 18.50
CA LYS A 180 -21.96 -10.75 18.13
C LYS A 180 -22.45 -12.11 18.67
N GLY A 181 -21.54 -12.96 19.17
CA GLY A 181 -21.86 -14.28 19.72
C GLY A 181 -22.01 -15.40 18.70
N ILE A 182 -21.74 -15.15 17.42
CA ILE A 182 -21.98 -16.09 16.31
C ILE A 182 -20.70 -16.63 15.63
N LEU A 183 -19.51 -16.30 16.14
CA LEU A 183 -18.26 -16.71 15.50
C LEU A 183 -18.14 -18.21 15.29
N LYS A 184 -18.64 -19.02 16.22
CA LYS A 184 -18.54 -20.49 16.16
C LYS A 184 -19.42 -21.10 15.06
N ASP A 185 -20.42 -20.35 14.62
CA ASP A 185 -21.42 -20.78 13.64
C ASP A 185 -21.13 -20.23 12.24
N VAL A 186 -19.99 -19.54 12.04
CA VAL A 186 -19.58 -18.94 10.77
C VAL A 186 -18.24 -19.54 10.35
N THR A 187 -18.11 -19.92 9.09
CA THR A 187 -16.85 -20.42 8.53
C THR A 187 -16.00 -19.24 8.05
N LEU A 188 -14.76 -19.14 8.54
CA LEU A 188 -13.79 -18.12 8.11
C LEU A 188 -12.61 -18.79 7.42
N GLU A 189 -12.34 -18.42 6.18
CA GLU A 189 -11.22 -18.95 5.40
C GLU A 189 -10.32 -17.83 4.86
N PHE A 190 -9.01 -18.00 5.01
CA PHE A 190 -8.00 -17.15 4.38
C PHE A 190 -7.31 -17.90 3.26
N VAL A 191 -7.52 -17.46 2.01
CA VAL A 191 -6.98 -18.07 0.81
C VAL A 191 -5.91 -17.15 0.22
N SER A 192 -4.67 -17.63 0.17
CA SER A 192 -3.52 -16.80 -0.18
C SER A 192 -2.63 -17.46 -1.23
N GLY A 193 -2.23 -16.70 -2.26
CA GLY A 193 -1.18 -17.09 -3.20
C GLY A 193 0.22 -17.18 -2.57
N GLY A 194 0.40 -16.59 -1.37
CA GLY A 194 1.63 -16.69 -0.59
C GLY A 194 1.81 -18.05 0.08
N THR A 195 2.98 -18.24 0.71
CA THR A 195 3.35 -19.51 1.37
C THR A 195 3.29 -19.46 2.89
N MET A 196 3.03 -18.30 3.48
CA MET A 196 3.01 -18.09 4.93
C MET A 196 2.18 -16.88 5.32
N LEU A 197 1.76 -16.79 6.59
CA LEU A 197 1.02 -15.66 7.14
C LEU A 197 1.83 -14.36 7.13
N PHE A 198 3.10 -14.41 7.55
CA PHE A 198 3.94 -13.22 7.66
C PHE A 198 5.42 -13.57 7.63
N GLY A 199 6.23 -12.79 6.91
CA GLY A 199 7.65 -13.10 6.69
C GLY A 199 8.54 -13.00 7.95
N VAL A 200 8.15 -12.21 8.97
CA VAL A 200 8.92 -12.04 10.21
C VAL A 200 8.42 -13.01 11.28
N LYS A 201 9.21 -14.04 11.61
CA LYS A 201 8.85 -15.15 12.52
C LYS A 201 8.27 -14.68 13.86
N LYS A 202 8.85 -13.64 14.48
CA LYS A 202 8.40 -13.08 15.74
C LYS A 202 6.91 -12.69 15.71
N TYR A 203 6.50 -11.99 14.66
CA TYR A 203 5.11 -11.55 14.50
C TYR A 203 4.22 -12.66 13.98
N ALA A 204 4.73 -13.52 13.08
CA ALA A 204 3.99 -14.68 12.55
C ALA A 204 3.48 -15.59 13.67
N ALA A 205 4.29 -15.85 14.71
CA ALA A 205 3.90 -16.66 15.86
C ALA A 205 2.68 -16.08 16.62
N THR A 206 2.61 -14.75 16.76
CA THR A 206 1.44 -14.12 17.39
C THR A 206 0.22 -14.15 16.47
N LEU A 207 0.41 -13.95 15.17
CA LEU A 207 -0.69 -14.01 14.21
C LEU A 207 -1.27 -15.43 14.12
N GLN A 208 -0.43 -16.48 14.19
CA GLN A 208 -0.91 -17.85 14.23
C GLN A 208 -1.79 -18.10 15.47
N LYS A 209 -1.39 -17.62 16.66
CA LYS A 209 -2.23 -17.71 17.87
C LYS A 209 -3.59 -17.02 17.69
N MET A 210 -3.66 -15.98 16.86
CA MET A 210 -4.93 -15.31 16.57
C MET A 210 -5.78 -16.10 15.57
N VAL A 211 -5.15 -16.75 14.59
CA VAL A 211 -5.81 -17.70 13.67
C VAL A 211 -6.43 -18.84 14.46
N ASP A 212 -5.65 -19.49 15.31
CA ASP A 212 -6.11 -20.61 16.14
C ASP A 212 -7.26 -20.19 17.07
N LYS A 213 -7.11 -19.04 17.73
CA LYS A 213 -8.11 -18.46 18.62
C LYS A 213 -9.46 -18.21 17.95
N TYR A 214 -9.45 -17.78 16.69
CA TYR A 214 -10.66 -17.44 15.95
C TYR A 214 -11.18 -18.58 15.09
N GLY A 215 -10.49 -19.72 15.04
CA GLY A 215 -10.88 -20.88 14.23
C GLY A 215 -10.82 -20.59 12.73
N ILE A 216 -9.83 -19.83 12.26
CA ILE A 216 -9.73 -19.45 10.86
C ILE A 216 -8.98 -20.54 10.07
N ALA A 217 -9.57 -21.04 8.98
CA ALA A 217 -8.89 -21.97 8.08
C ALA A 217 -7.92 -21.22 7.14
N LEU A 218 -6.70 -21.75 6.98
CA LEU A 218 -5.66 -21.16 6.13
C LEU A 218 -5.43 -22.05 4.91
N HIS A 219 -5.45 -21.43 3.72
CA HIS A 219 -5.14 -22.08 2.44
C HIS A 219 -4.06 -21.27 1.74
N PHE A 220 -2.84 -21.80 1.69
CA PHE A 220 -1.71 -21.18 1.03
C PHE A 220 -1.48 -21.72 -0.37
N LYS A 221 -0.78 -20.94 -1.20
CA LYS A 221 -0.46 -21.22 -2.60
C LYS A 221 -1.70 -21.27 -3.51
N TYR A 222 -2.73 -20.50 -3.21
CA TYR A 222 -3.93 -20.38 -4.05
C TYR A 222 -4.17 -18.93 -4.43
N ASP A 223 -4.08 -18.61 -5.73
CA ASP A 223 -4.43 -17.30 -6.27
C ASP A 223 -5.88 -17.28 -6.75
N LEU A 224 -6.60 -16.22 -6.38
CA LEU A 224 -7.94 -15.96 -6.90
C LEU A 224 -7.85 -15.58 -8.38
N ILE A 225 -8.55 -16.33 -9.26
CA ILE A 225 -8.54 -16.10 -10.70
C ILE A 225 -9.88 -15.67 -11.28
N SER A 226 -10.99 -16.00 -10.60
CA SER A 226 -12.32 -15.54 -11.04
C SER A 226 -13.32 -15.50 -9.89
N ILE A 227 -14.35 -14.64 -10.06
CA ILE A 227 -15.51 -14.54 -9.17
C ILE A 227 -16.78 -14.52 -10.04
N ASP A 228 -17.72 -15.37 -9.69
CA ASP A 228 -19.12 -15.29 -10.15
C ASP A 228 -19.95 -14.75 -8.97
N GLY A 229 -20.31 -13.46 -9.04
CA GLY A 229 -21.03 -12.79 -7.95
C GLY A 229 -22.47 -13.26 -7.78
N ASP A 230 -23.12 -13.68 -8.86
CA ASP A 230 -24.51 -14.11 -8.85
C ASP A 230 -24.64 -15.52 -8.22
N LYS A 231 -23.69 -16.41 -8.53
CA LYS A 231 -23.61 -17.73 -7.90
C LYS A 231 -22.91 -17.71 -6.56
N LYS A 232 -22.29 -16.59 -6.19
CA LYS A 232 -21.43 -16.47 -5.00
C LYS A 232 -20.32 -17.52 -4.98
N GLU A 233 -19.60 -17.66 -6.09
CA GLU A 233 -18.52 -18.62 -6.28
C GLU A 233 -17.20 -17.88 -6.60
N ALA A 234 -16.12 -18.33 -5.95
CA ALA A 234 -14.78 -17.85 -6.19
C ALA A 234 -13.87 -19.01 -6.61
N THR A 235 -13.18 -18.89 -7.74
CA THR A 235 -12.28 -19.92 -8.25
C THR A 235 -10.83 -19.50 -8.02
N PHE A 236 -10.07 -20.43 -7.48
CA PHE A 236 -8.66 -20.26 -7.13
C PHE A 236 -7.82 -21.26 -7.92
N ARG A 237 -6.64 -20.82 -8.33
CA ARG A 237 -5.63 -21.65 -8.99
C ARG A 237 -4.53 -21.98 -8.01
N LEU A 238 -4.14 -23.26 -7.94
CA LEU A 238 -2.99 -23.73 -7.16
C LEU A 238 -1.69 -23.25 -7.79
N MET A 239 -0.82 -22.67 -6.97
CA MET A 239 0.49 -22.10 -7.33
C MET A 239 1.62 -23.08 -6.97
N ASP A 240 1.53 -24.33 -7.44
CA ASP A 240 2.52 -25.40 -7.18
C ASP A 240 3.59 -25.53 -8.27
N GLY A 241 3.50 -24.73 -9.33
CA GLY A 241 4.38 -24.80 -10.50
C GLY A 241 3.97 -25.86 -11.53
N LEU A 242 2.99 -26.72 -11.24
CA LEU A 242 2.46 -27.75 -12.14
C LEU A 242 1.22 -27.28 -12.93
N GLY A 243 0.64 -26.18 -12.56
CA GLY A 243 0.04 -25.18 -13.43
C GLY A 243 -1.46 -25.24 -13.73
N SER A 244 -2.29 -26.23 -13.34
CA SER A 244 -3.70 -26.23 -13.80
C SER A 244 -4.77 -26.59 -12.77
N ALA A 245 -4.41 -27.03 -11.59
CA ALA A 245 -5.41 -27.41 -10.58
C ALA A 245 -6.14 -26.16 -10.05
N THR A 246 -7.46 -26.19 -10.14
CA THR A 246 -8.32 -25.13 -9.61
C THR A 246 -9.29 -25.69 -8.56
N ILE A 247 -9.66 -24.87 -7.60
CA ILE A 247 -10.73 -25.14 -6.67
C ILE A 247 -11.75 -24.01 -6.72
N THR A 248 -13.03 -24.32 -6.61
CA THR A 248 -14.09 -23.34 -6.50
C THR A 248 -14.69 -23.42 -5.10
N LYS A 249 -14.81 -22.27 -4.45
CA LYS A 249 -15.40 -22.13 -3.10
C LYS A 249 -16.64 -21.24 -3.18
N LYS A 250 -17.69 -21.63 -2.48
CA LYS A 250 -18.88 -20.79 -2.24
C LYS A 250 -18.60 -19.83 -1.09
N TYR A 251 -19.25 -18.65 -1.12
CA TYR A 251 -19.14 -17.65 -0.08
C TYR A 251 -20.46 -16.91 0.13
N ASP A 252 -20.70 -16.43 1.32
CA ASP A 252 -21.74 -15.44 1.63
C ASP A 252 -21.15 -14.01 1.61
N MET A 253 -19.88 -13.89 2.00
CA MET A 253 -19.09 -12.67 1.83
C MET A 253 -17.67 -13.01 1.38
N ILE A 254 -17.10 -12.21 0.48
CA ILE A 254 -15.68 -12.31 0.12
C ILE A 254 -15.02 -10.95 0.19
N HIS A 255 -13.88 -10.86 0.90
CA HIS A 255 -12.99 -9.69 0.86
C HIS A 255 -11.83 -9.96 -0.09
N VAL A 256 -11.79 -9.21 -1.18
CA VAL A 256 -10.78 -9.38 -2.24
C VAL A 256 -9.62 -8.41 -2.05
N THR A 257 -8.41 -8.95 -2.04
CA THR A 257 -7.19 -8.20 -2.31
C THR A 257 -6.81 -8.46 -3.77
N PRO A 258 -6.94 -7.50 -4.68
CA PRO A 258 -6.61 -7.72 -6.08
C PRO A 258 -5.09 -7.88 -6.27
N PRO A 259 -4.64 -8.52 -7.35
CA PRO A 259 -3.25 -8.44 -7.80
C PRO A 259 -2.79 -6.99 -7.97
N GLN A 260 -1.51 -6.72 -7.76
CA GLN A 260 -0.97 -5.37 -7.84
C GLN A 260 0.37 -5.36 -8.58
N SER A 261 0.66 -4.25 -9.25
CA SER A 261 1.89 -4.03 -10.01
C SER A 261 2.32 -2.56 -9.95
N ALA A 262 3.51 -2.24 -10.43
CA ALA A 262 3.79 -0.86 -10.81
C ALA A 262 2.77 -0.41 -11.87
N PRO A 263 2.41 0.89 -11.94
CA PRO A 263 1.49 1.39 -12.97
C PRO A 263 1.96 1.07 -14.38
N ASP A 264 1.03 0.84 -15.30
CA ASP A 264 1.35 0.38 -16.66
C ASP A 264 2.29 1.33 -17.41
N PHE A 265 2.11 2.65 -17.27
CA PHE A 265 3.02 3.64 -17.87
C PHE A 265 4.46 3.58 -17.31
N ILE A 266 4.64 3.06 -16.10
CA ILE A 266 5.96 2.75 -15.51
C ILE A 266 6.49 1.46 -16.09
N ARG A 267 5.68 0.39 -16.17
CA ARG A 267 6.07 -0.92 -16.72
C ARG A 267 6.50 -0.84 -18.19
N GLN A 268 5.99 0.15 -18.93
CA GLN A 268 6.35 0.43 -20.32
C GLN A 268 7.50 1.42 -20.47
N SER A 269 8.09 1.89 -19.36
CA SER A 269 9.16 2.90 -19.38
C SER A 269 10.56 2.25 -19.35
N PRO A 270 11.61 2.99 -19.75
CA PRO A 270 13.00 2.55 -19.63
C PRO A 270 13.56 2.59 -18.20
N LEU A 271 12.70 2.82 -17.18
CA LEU A 271 13.11 2.99 -15.78
C LEU A 271 12.98 1.72 -14.94
N ILE A 272 12.55 0.61 -15.54
CA ILE A 272 12.20 -0.61 -14.81
C ILE A 272 13.30 -1.66 -14.75
N ASP A 273 13.22 -2.48 -13.69
CA ASP A 273 13.91 -3.76 -13.62
C ASP A 273 13.14 -4.85 -14.41
N PRO A 274 13.70 -6.07 -14.58
CA PRO A 274 13.01 -7.16 -15.30
C PRO A 274 11.67 -7.60 -14.68
N LYS A 275 11.37 -7.19 -13.45
CA LYS A 275 10.08 -7.47 -12.77
C LYS A 275 9.05 -6.34 -12.94
N GLY A 276 9.39 -5.28 -13.66
CA GLY A 276 8.51 -4.16 -13.97
C GLY A 276 8.41 -3.07 -12.89
N TRP A 277 9.31 -3.04 -11.90
CA TRP A 277 9.39 -2.00 -10.88
C TRP A 277 10.49 -1.01 -11.19
N VAL A 278 10.38 0.25 -10.74
CA VAL A 278 11.46 1.23 -10.95
C VAL A 278 12.74 0.72 -10.29
N ASP A 279 13.82 0.64 -11.10
CA ASP A 279 15.10 0.06 -10.70
C ASP A 279 15.96 1.06 -9.94
N VAL A 280 16.09 0.88 -8.62
CA VAL A 280 16.87 1.77 -7.75
C VAL A 280 17.84 0.99 -6.88
N ASN A 281 18.93 1.66 -6.51
CA ASN A 281 19.78 1.20 -5.43
C ASN A 281 18.99 1.23 -4.11
N LYS A 282 18.82 0.09 -3.49
CA LYS A 282 17.98 -0.08 -2.28
C LYS A 282 18.41 0.78 -1.09
N PHE A 283 19.65 1.27 -1.06
CA PHE A 283 20.16 2.12 0.01
C PHE A 283 20.03 3.60 -0.29
N THR A 284 20.40 4.05 -1.50
CA THR A 284 20.43 5.48 -1.84
C THR A 284 19.13 5.98 -2.47
N LEU A 285 18.28 5.07 -2.99
CA LEU A 285 17.04 5.34 -3.72
C LEU A 285 17.28 6.05 -5.07
N GLN A 286 18.54 6.15 -5.52
CA GLN A 286 18.92 6.62 -6.85
C GLN A 286 18.73 5.50 -7.86
N HIS A 287 18.26 5.84 -9.06
CA HIS A 287 18.13 4.90 -10.17
C HIS A 287 19.50 4.31 -10.55
N THR A 288 19.56 3.01 -10.82
CA THR A 288 20.83 2.30 -11.07
C THR A 288 21.55 2.80 -12.31
N LYS A 289 20.81 3.18 -13.36
CA LYS A 289 21.35 3.65 -14.64
C LYS A 289 21.41 5.18 -14.76
N TYR A 290 20.36 5.89 -14.34
CA TYR A 290 20.23 7.35 -14.53
C TYR A 290 20.52 8.10 -13.24
N LYS A 291 21.66 8.80 -13.19
CA LYS A 291 22.18 9.40 -11.94
C LYS A 291 21.38 10.58 -11.41
N ASN A 292 20.58 11.22 -12.25
CA ASN A 292 19.68 12.32 -11.87
C ASN A 292 18.23 11.88 -11.63
N ILE A 293 17.96 10.56 -11.61
CA ILE A 293 16.64 10.01 -11.35
C ILE A 293 16.63 9.29 -10.00
N PHE A 294 15.61 9.54 -9.21
CA PHE A 294 15.35 8.86 -7.92
C PHE A 294 13.95 8.29 -7.92
N SER A 295 13.73 7.27 -7.07
CA SER A 295 12.39 6.76 -6.84
C SER A 295 12.21 6.27 -5.42
N LEU A 296 10.98 6.34 -4.91
CA LEU A 296 10.63 5.87 -3.58
C LEU A 296 9.16 5.42 -3.51
N GLY A 297 8.81 4.76 -2.42
CA GLY A 297 7.45 4.26 -2.19
C GLY A 297 7.17 2.94 -2.92
N ASP A 298 5.89 2.70 -3.19
CA ASP A 298 5.43 1.37 -3.60
C ASP A 298 5.85 1.00 -5.03
N VAL A 299 6.25 1.96 -5.86
CA VAL A 299 6.65 1.74 -7.26
C VAL A 299 8.05 1.13 -7.42
N THR A 300 8.89 1.15 -6.37
CA THR A 300 10.29 0.72 -6.46
C THR A 300 10.47 -0.79 -6.34
N ASN A 301 11.60 -1.28 -6.87
CA ASN A 301 12.06 -2.67 -6.70
C ASN A 301 12.71 -2.95 -5.32
N THR A 302 12.71 -1.97 -4.40
CA THR A 302 13.31 -2.17 -3.07
C THR A 302 12.63 -3.30 -2.30
N PRO A 303 13.40 -4.23 -1.69
CA PRO A 303 12.85 -5.44 -1.05
C PRO A 303 12.33 -5.18 0.37
N ASN A 304 11.56 -4.12 0.55
CA ASN A 304 10.91 -3.77 1.81
C ASN A 304 9.39 -3.84 1.69
N ALA A 305 8.70 -3.85 2.81
CA ALA A 305 7.24 -3.74 2.82
C ALA A 305 6.78 -2.41 2.22
N LYS A 306 5.88 -2.46 1.23
CA LYS A 306 5.29 -1.29 0.57
C LYS A 306 4.28 -0.62 1.51
N THR A 307 4.75 0.29 2.36
CA THR A 307 3.96 0.92 3.43
C THR A 307 4.25 2.42 3.56
N GLY A 308 3.27 3.18 4.08
CA GLY A 308 3.48 4.60 4.39
C GLY A 308 4.60 4.86 5.42
N ALA A 309 4.85 3.91 6.31
CA ALA A 309 5.96 3.98 7.27
C ALA A 309 7.33 3.85 6.58
N ALA A 310 7.42 3.01 5.52
CA ALA A 310 8.62 2.93 4.68
C ALA A 310 8.89 4.27 4.01
N ILE A 311 7.86 4.88 3.39
CA ILE A 311 7.97 6.20 2.75
C ILE A 311 8.50 7.25 3.74
N ARG A 312 8.00 7.30 4.98
CA ARG A 312 8.46 8.23 6.02
C ARG A 312 9.96 8.12 6.29
N LYS A 313 10.56 6.94 6.13
CA LYS A 313 12.01 6.72 6.28
C LYS A 313 12.79 6.85 4.99
N GLN A 314 12.16 6.63 3.84
CA GLN A 314 12.78 6.82 2.53
C GLN A 314 12.93 8.29 2.17
N VAL A 315 11.92 9.13 2.45
CA VAL A 315 11.91 10.55 2.10
C VAL A 315 13.16 11.30 2.61
N PRO A 316 13.54 11.25 3.91
CA PRO A 316 14.71 11.97 4.37
C PRO A 316 16.03 11.47 3.74
N VAL A 317 16.14 10.19 3.41
CA VAL A 317 17.30 9.63 2.71
C VAL A 317 17.39 10.18 1.30
N LEU A 318 16.30 10.07 0.53
CA LEU A 318 16.25 10.58 -0.83
C LEU A 318 16.54 12.08 -0.87
N VAL A 319 15.89 12.88 -0.02
CA VAL A 319 16.03 14.34 0.01
C VAL A 319 17.45 14.75 0.32
N LYS A 320 18.11 14.14 1.30
CA LYS A 320 19.51 14.47 1.62
C LYS A 320 20.47 14.08 0.50
N ASN A 321 20.28 12.89 -0.10
CA ASN A 321 21.08 12.43 -1.22
C ASN A 321 20.89 13.32 -2.47
N LEU A 322 19.66 13.71 -2.77
CA LEU A 322 19.37 14.61 -3.88
C LEU A 322 20.00 16.00 -3.66
N ILE A 323 19.89 16.57 -2.47
CA ILE A 323 20.52 17.86 -2.14
C ILE A 323 22.04 17.76 -2.25
N ALA A 324 22.65 16.67 -1.75
CA ALA A 324 24.09 16.46 -1.92
C ALA A 324 24.49 16.44 -3.39
N LEU A 325 23.71 15.79 -4.25
CA LEU A 325 23.96 15.75 -5.68
C LEU A 325 23.80 17.15 -6.33
N ILE A 326 22.76 17.89 -5.98
CA ILE A 326 22.56 19.28 -6.44
C ILE A 326 23.74 20.19 -6.02
N GLU A 327 24.36 19.91 -4.89
CA GLU A 327 25.49 20.67 -4.35
C GLU A 327 26.85 20.05 -4.70
N HIS A 328 26.88 19.14 -5.68
CA HIS A 328 28.10 18.44 -6.14
C HIS A 328 28.86 17.73 -5.00
N ARG A 329 28.15 17.27 -3.99
CA ARG A 329 28.68 16.50 -2.85
C ARG A 329 28.33 15.01 -2.97
N SER A 330 29.09 14.16 -2.31
CA SER A 330 28.82 12.73 -2.26
C SER A 330 27.55 12.40 -1.48
N MET A 331 26.78 11.44 -1.96
CA MET A 331 25.62 10.88 -1.27
C MET A 331 26.09 9.97 -0.13
N THR A 332 25.62 10.22 1.09
CA THR A 332 26.02 9.47 2.29
C THR A 332 24.88 8.75 2.97
N GLU A 333 23.63 9.16 2.73
CA GLU A 333 22.47 8.61 3.42
C GLU A 333 22.05 7.26 2.87
N LYS A 334 21.69 6.36 3.79
CA LYS A 334 21.29 4.99 3.44
C LYS A 334 19.96 4.61 4.09
N TYR A 335 19.05 4.13 3.28
CA TYR A 335 17.80 3.54 3.75
C TYR A 335 18.04 2.11 4.25
N SER A 336 17.52 1.79 5.42
CA SER A 336 17.72 0.52 6.11
C SER A 336 16.70 -0.57 5.75
N GLY A 337 15.77 -0.27 4.82
CA GLY A 337 14.66 -1.18 4.51
C GLY A 337 13.50 -1.11 5.50
N TYR A 338 13.51 -0.19 6.46
CA TYR A 338 12.48 -0.07 7.48
C TYR A 338 11.07 0.01 6.88
N GLY A 339 10.20 -0.84 7.37
CA GLY A 339 8.77 -0.79 7.15
C GLY A 339 8.02 -1.09 8.44
N SER A 340 6.76 -0.69 8.49
CA SER A 340 5.90 -0.99 9.63
C SER A 340 4.52 -1.43 9.15
N CYS A 341 4.02 -2.47 9.78
CA CYS A 341 2.68 -3.00 9.54
C CYS A 341 1.91 -3.02 10.88
N PRO A 342 1.09 -1.99 11.16
CA PRO A 342 0.21 -2.00 12.33
C PRO A 342 -0.93 -3.01 12.12
N LEU A 343 -0.75 -4.25 12.61
CA LEU A 343 -1.67 -5.36 12.41
C LEU A 343 -2.79 -5.34 13.45
N THR A 344 -3.98 -4.93 13.05
CA THR A 344 -5.17 -5.02 13.89
C THR A 344 -5.59 -6.47 14.03
N VAL A 345 -5.55 -7.01 15.24
CA VAL A 345 -5.89 -8.41 15.54
C VAL A 345 -7.21 -8.57 16.32
N GLY A 346 -7.99 -7.50 16.34
CA GLY A 346 -9.29 -7.38 16.96
C GLY A 346 -9.57 -5.95 17.41
N TYR A 347 -10.79 -5.66 17.83
CA TYR A 347 -11.19 -4.32 18.30
C TYR A 347 -10.41 -3.95 19.57
N GLY A 348 -9.71 -2.84 19.51
CA GLY A 348 -8.86 -2.38 20.61
C GLY A 348 -7.53 -3.13 20.75
N LYS A 349 -7.16 -4.00 19.80
CA LYS A 349 -5.94 -4.82 19.84
C LYS A 349 -5.13 -4.70 18.56
N LEU A 350 -3.85 -4.38 18.70
CA LEU A 350 -2.94 -4.22 17.57
C LEU A 350 -1.55 -4.75 17.91
N VAL A 351 -0.98 -5.52 17.00
CA VAL A 351 0.44 -5.90 16.94
C VAL A 351 1.15 -4.90 16.03
N LEU A 352 2.20 -4.24 16.52
CA LEU A 352 2.97 -3.31 15.73
C LEU A 352 4.22 -4.01 15.19
N ALA A 353 4.12 -4.55 13.97
CA ALA A 353 5.26 -5.17 13.31
C ALA A 353 6.14 -4.09 12.68
N GLU A 354 7.40 -4.00 13.11
CA GLU A 354 8.42 -3.12 12.55
C GLU A 354 9.66 -3.93 12.19
N PHE A 355 10.09 -3.81 10.93
CA PHE A 355 11.19 -4.61 10.40
C PHE A 355 11.85 -3.92 9.21
N GLY A 356 13.10 -4.29 8.95
CA GLY A 356 13.92 -3.81 7.85
C GLY A 356 14.22 -4.89 6.81
N TYR A 357 15.27 -4.67 6.04
CA TYR A 357 15.78 -5.67 5.10
C TYR A 357 16.08 -6.99 5.81
N ASP A 358 15.94 -8.09 5.07
CA ASP A 358 16.16 -9.46 5.54
C ASP A 358 15.30 -9.83 6.76
N ASN A 359 14.12 -9.20 6.88
CA ASN A 359 13.17 -9.38 7.99
C ASN A 359 13.75 -9.05 9.36
N LYS A 360 14.81 -8.24 9.44
CA LYS A 360 15.41 -7.79 10.69
C LYS A 360 14.38 -7.01 11.52
N VAL A 361 14.11 -7.45 12.73
CA VAL A 361 13.20 -6.75 13.66
C VAL A 361 13.80 -5.39 14.04
N MET A 362 12.99 -4.32 13.96
CA MET A 362 13.38 -2.93 14.19
C MET A 362 12.35 -2.20 15.07
N GLU A 363 12.02 -2.76 16.22
CA GLU A 363 11.01 -2.22 17.14
C GLU A 363 11.41 -0.84 17.68
N THR A 364 10.49 0.12 17.61
CA THR A 364 10.71 1.51 18.06
C THR A 364 10.43 1.70 19.56
N PHE A 365 9.48 0.95 20.13
CA PHE A 365 9.07 1.11 21.52
C PHE A 365 9.83 0.17 22.46
N PRO A 366 10.02 0.54 23.75
CA PRO A 366 10.79 -0.24 24.73
C PRO A 366 10.03 -1.44 25.31
N PHE A 367 9.05 -1.97 24.59
CA PHE A 367 8.28 -3.14 24.97
C PHE A 367 8.13 -4.10 23.79
N ASP A 368 7.82 -5.34 24.07
CA ASP A 368 7.55 -6.36 23.05
C ASP A 368 6.34 -5.97 22.18
N GLN A 369 6.60 -5.55 20.96
CA GLN A 369 5.60 -5.08 19.99
C GLN A 369 4.85 -6.24 19.31
N SER A 370 5.31 -7.48 19.46
CA SER A 370 4.59 -8.65 18.95
C SER A 370 3.33 -8.97 19.76
N LYS A 371 3.21 -8.43 20.98
CA LYS A 371 2.01 -8.62 21.81
C LYS A 371 0.90 -7.65 21.42
N PRO A 372 -0.37 -8.10 21.28
CA PRO A 372 -1.50 -7.22 21.02
C PRO A 372 -1.70 -6.18 22.13
N ARG A 373 -1.71 -4.88 21.77
CA ARG A 373 -1.83 -3.77 22.73
C ARG A 373 -2.91 -2.78 22.38
N LYS A 374 -3.60 -2.25 23.41
CA LYS A 374 -4.60 -1.18 23.25
C LYS A 374 -3.94 0.17 22.91
N SER A 375 -2.77 0.47 23.47
CA SER A 375 -2.02 1.69 23.13
C SER A 375 -1.67 1.77 21.66
N MET A 376 -1.26 0.65 21.04
CA MET A 376 -0.96 0.59 19.60
C MET A 376 -2.21 0.70 18.72
N TRP A 377 -3.35 0.25 19.21
CA TRP A 377 -4.64 0.51 18.57
C TRP A 377 -4.98 2.00 18.59
N LEU A 378 -4.83 2.68 19.71
CA LEU A 378 -5.06 4.13 19.82
C LEU A 378 -4.08 4.91 18.92
N LEU A 379 -2.80 4.51 18.90
CA LEU A 379 -1.81 5.05 17.97
C LEU A 379 -2.31 4.97 16.52
N LYS A 380 -2.75 3.78 16.06
CA LYS A 380 -3.23 3.59 14.68
C LYS A 380 -4.49 4.39 14.39
N LYS A 381 -5.44 4.43 15.32
CA LYS A 381 -6.76 5.03 15.08
C LYS A 381 -6.74 6.57 15.11
N TYR A 382 -5.90 7.16 15.96
CA TYR A 382 -5.93 8.61 16.23
C TYR A 382 -4.62 9.31 15.87
N ILE A 383 -3.48 8.77 16.31
CA ILE A 383 -2.20 9.47 16.20
C ILE A 383 -1.64 9.38 14.77
N LEU A 384 -1.66 8.20 14.15
CA LEU A 384 -1.11 8.05 12.78
C LEU A 384 -1.87 8.87 11.73
N PRO A 385 -3.23 8.97 11.72
CA PRO A 385 -3.94 9.87 10.82
C PRO A 385 -3.58 11.34 11.05
N TRP A 386 -3.50 11.78 12.32
CA TRP A 386 -3.09 13.13 12.65
C TRP A 386 -1.66 13.42 12.18
N LEU A 387 -0.72 12.52 12.48
CA LEU A 387 0.68 12.61 12.07
C LEU A 387 0.81 12.70 10.53
N TYR A 388 0.00 11.92 9.81
CA TYR A 388 -0.01 11.94 8.34
C TYR A 388 -0.36 13.33 7.80
N TRP A 389 -1.52 13.85 8.19
CA TRP A 389 -2.04 15.11 7.66
C TRP A 389 -1.25 16.35 8.11
N HIS A 390 -0.71 16.34 9.34
CA HIS A 390 -0.13 17.55 9.95
C HIS A 390 1.40 17.53 10.02
N LYS A 391 2.05 16.39 9.82
CA LYS A 391 3.50 16.28 9.92
C LYS A 391 4.13 15.67 8.67
N ILE A 392 3.69 14.46 8.25
CA ILE A 392 4.33 13.73 7.14
C ILE A 392 4.19 14.51 5.83
N LEU A 393 2.95 14.87 5.44
CA LEU A 393 2.72 15.67 4.22
C LEU A 393 3.27 17.10 4.29
N LYS A 394 3.60 17.59 5.48
CA LYS A 394 4.24 18.90 5.68
C LYS A 394 5.76 18.82 5.76
N GLY A 395 6.35 17.62 5.57
CA GLY A 395 7.79 17.40 5.58
C GLY A 395 8.47 17.61 6.94
N THR A 396 7.74 17.42 8.06
CA THR A 396 8.22 17.66 9.44
C THR A 396 8.32 16.39 10.29
N ALA A 397 8.15 15.19 9.70
CA ALA A 397 8.22 13.90 10.40
C ALA A 397 9.12 12.89 9.69
#